data_f3dc3567b67ee660c5d56714c2b661cf
#
_entry.id   f3dc3567b67ee660c5d56714c2b661cf
#
_cell.length_a   1.000
_cell.length_b   1.000
_cell.length_c   1.000
_cell.angle_alpha   90.00
_cell.angle_beta   90.00
_cell.angle_gamma   90.00
#
_symmetry.space_group_name_H-M   'P 1'
#
loop_
_entity.id
_entity.type
_entity.pdbx_description
1 polymer ?
#
loop_
_entity_poly.entity_id
_entity_poly.type
_entity_poly.pdbx_seq_one_letter_code
_entity_poly.pdbx_strand_id
1 'polypeptide(L)'
;MITCRLASTIEEWVKALRLVYQVYQQTGLWGPNRYQLRVTPYHLLPSTDVFVATEHATVVASATLVRDGLLGIPAEATYQREIRDHRSKKRVFGEITCLVMKGGEQGELNLFLSLLRLVVQYARYTEHLDEVFLAAHPRHISFYQRVLG
;
A
#
# COMPACT_ATOMS: atom_id res chain seq x y z
N MET A 1 -15.24 -2.46 -16.85
CA MET A 1 -15.08 -3.41 -15.74
C MET A 1 -13.75 -3.14 -15.03
N ILE A 2 -13.80 -3.06 -13.71
CA ILE A 2 -12.59 -2.84 -12.90
C ILE A 2 -12.11 -4.19 -12.36
N THR A 3 -10.82 -4.47 -12.51
CA THR A 3 -10.19 -5.70 -12.02
C THR A 3 -9.12 -5.35 -11.00
N CYS A 4 -9.21 -5.95 -9.81
CA CYS A 4 -8.21 -5.83 -8.75
C CYS A 4 -7.33 -7.09 -8.71
N ARG A 5 -6.01 -6.93 -8.73
CA ARG A 5 -5.07 -8.06 -8.71
C ARG A 5 -3.67 -7.66 -8.26
N LEU A 6 -2.88 -8.67 -7.97
CA LEU A 6 -1.44 -8.49 -7.76
C LEU A 6 -0.80 -8.06 -9.10
N ALA A 7 0.01 -7.03 -9.06
CA ALA A 7 0.79 -6.61 -10.25
C ALA A 7 1.84 -7.67 -10.57
N SER A 8 1.86 -8.12 -11.82
CA SER A 8 2.71 -9.24 -12.25
C SER A 8 3.79 -8.86 -13.25
N THR A 9 3.77 -7.63 -13.77
CA THR A 9 4.74 -7.16 -14.75
C THR A 9 5.42 -5.87 -14.29
N ILE A 10 6.61 -5.61 -14.80
CA ILE A 10 7.32 -4.34 -14.54
C ILE A 10 6.49 -3.15 -15.04
N GLU A 11 5.82 -3.31 -16.15
CA GLU A 11 4.96 -2.25 -16.70
C GLU A 11 3.84 -1.87 -15.72
N GLU A 12 3.20 -2.85 -15.11
CA GLU A 12 2.16 -2.61 -14.10
C GLU A 12 2.73 -1.93 -12.85
N TRP A 13 3.91 -2.38 -12.41
CA TRP A 13 4.62 -1.72 -11.31
C TRP A 13 4.90 -0.25 -11.63
N VAL A 14 5.43 0.04 -12.80
CA VAL A 14 5.72 1.41 -13.23
C VAL A 14 4.44 2.26 -13.26
N LYS A 15 3.35 1.73 -13.81
CA LYS A 15 2.06 2.44 -13.84
C LYS A 15 1.54 2.71 -12.43
N ALA A 16 1.64 1.75 -11.53
CA ALA A 16 1.24 1.90 -10.13
C ALA A 16 2.08 2.97 -9.42
N LEU A 17 3.40 2.89 -9.54
CA LEU A 17 4.31 3.85 -8.89
C LEU A 17 4.16 5.27 -9.46
N ARG A 18 3.80 5.40 -10.72
CA ARG A 18 3.48 6.68 -11.35
C ARG A 18 2.19 7.26 -10.78
N LEU A 19 1.16 6.45 -10.61
CA LEU A 19 -0.08 6.89 -9.98
C LEU A 19 0.16 7.38 -8.55
N VAL A 20 0.95 6.65 -7.76
CA VAL A 20 1.33 7.06 -6.40
C VAL A 20 2.05 8.42 -6.43
N TYR A 21 3.00 8.58 -7.34
CA TYR A 21 3.71 9.85 -7.50
C TYR A 21 2.75 11.01 -7.80
N GLN A 22 1.84 10.83 -8.75
CA GLN A 22 0.87 11.85 -9.14
C GLN A 22 -0.03 12.27 -7.97
N VAL A 23 -0.58 11.29 -7.24
CA VAL A 23 -1.45 11.58 -6.10
C VAL A 23 -0.67 12.25 -4.96
N TYR A 24 0.53 11.79 -4.65
CA TYR A 24 1.35 12.37 -3.59
C TYR A 24 1.83 13.78 -3.93
N GLN A 25 2.10 14.07 -5.21
CA GLN A 25 2.41 15.42 -5.65
C GLN A 25 1.23 16.37 -5.44
N GLN A 26 0.02 15.95 -5.79
CA GLN A 26 -1.20 16.75 -5.63
C GLN A 26 -1.49 17.06 -4.16
N THR A 27 -1.15 16.16 -3.25
CA THR A 27 -1.37 16.33 -1.80
C THR A 27 -0.18 16.92 -1.07
N GLY A 28 0.94 17.16 -1.76
CA GLY A 28 2.17 17.69 -1.16
C GLY A 28 2.96 16.69 -0.32
N LEU A 29 2.62 15.41 -0.35
CA LEU A 29 3.29 14.36 0.43
C LEU A 29 4.67 13.99 -0.12
N TRP A 30 4.93 14.28 -1.38
CA TRP A 30 6.17 13.91 -2.03
C TRP A 30 6.68 15.00 -2.97
N GLY A 31 7.97 15.26 -2.93
CA GLY A 31 8.61 16.22 -3.83
C GLY A 31 8.76 15.69 -5.26
N PRO A 32 8.99 16.58 -6.24
CA PRO A 32 9.16 16.17 -7.63
C PRO A 32 10.45 15.39 -7.83
N ASN A 33 10.42 14.44 -8.77
CA ASN A 33 11.61 13.78 -9.27
C ASN A 33 11.52 13.61 -10.80
N ARG A 34 12.67 13.43 -11.44
CA ARG A 34 12.74 13.37 -12.91
C ARG A 34 12.04 12.16 -13.52
N TYR A 35 11.91 11.08 -12.76
CA TYR A 35 11.28 9.85 -13.24
C TYR A 35 9.76 9.85 -13.09
N GLN A 36 9.21 10.76 -12.29
CA GLN A 36 7.79 10.83 -11.96
C GLN A 36 7.27 9.51 -11.40
N LEU A 37 8.07 8.83 -10.58
CA LEU A 37 7.76 7.58 -9.91
C LEU A 37 8.03 7.68 -8.42
N ARG A 38 7.14 7.12 -7.61
CA ARG A 38 7.34 6.95 -6.17
C ARG A 38 7.97 5.60 -5.90
N VAL A 39 9.29 5.51 -5.99
CA VAL A 39 10.05 4.30 -5.69
C VAL A 39 10.74 4.46 -4.34
N THR A 40 10.65 3.42 -3.50
CA THR A 40 11.37 3.34 -2.23
C THR A 40 12.29 2.12 -2.25
N PRO A 41 13.28 2.03 -1.33
CA PRO A 41 14.11 0.83 -1.22
C PRO A 41 13.29 -0.46 -1.00
N TYR A 42 12.12 -0.37 -0.36
CA TYR A 42 11.24 -1.52 -0.15
C TYR A 42 10.76 -2.14 -1.46
N HIS A 43 10.54 -1.35 -2.49
CA HIS A 43 10.11 -1.84 -3.81
C HIS A 43 11.17 -2.72 -4.51
N LEU A 44 12.40 -2.71 -4.02
CA LEU A 44 13.49 -3.53 -4.56
C LEU A 44 13.60 -4.88 -3.85
N LEU A 45 12.79 -5.13 -2.84
CA LEU A 45 12.85 -6.34 -2.04
C LEU A 45 11.79 -7.36 -2.49
N PRO A 46 12.10 -8.67 -2.45
CA PRO A 46 11.12 -9.71 -2.77
C PRO A 46 9.98 -9.81 -1.76
N SER A 47 10.11 -9.16 -0.60
CA SER A 47 9.08 -9.09 0.45
C SER A 47 8.03 -8.01 0.21
N THR A 48 8.10 -7.28 -0.90
CA THR A 48 7.17 -6.22 -1.25
C THR A 48 6.31 -6.64 -2.44
N ASP A 49 4.99 -6.49 -2.28
CA ASP A 49 4.01 -6.80 -3.30
C ASP A 49 3.21 -5.54 -3.65
N VAL A 50 3.00 -5.30 -4.94
CA VAL A 50 2.20 -4.18 -5.44
C VAL A 50 0.90 -4.73 -6.00
N PHE A 51 -0.22 -4.12 -5.58
CA PHE A 51 -1.57 -4.46 -6.04
C PHE A 51 -2.11 -3.32 -6.89
N VAL A 52 -2.82 -3.65 -7.94
CA VAL A 52 -3.41 -2.68 -8.87
C VAL A 52 -4.88 -2.96 -9.09
N ALA A 53 -5.64 -1.89 -9.26
CA ALA A 53 -6.96 -1.94 -9.87
C ALA A 53 -6.85 -1.32 -11.25
N THR A 54 -7.34 -2.03 -12.25
CA THR A 54 -7.27 -1.59 -13.65
C THR A 54 -8.65 -1.47 -14.26
N GLU A 55 -8.82 -0.45 -15.07
CA GLU A 55 -9.99 -0.24 -15.91
C GLU A 55 -9.52 0.09 -17.33
N HIS A 56 -9.94 -0.69 -18.33
CA HIS A 56 -9.50 -0.52 -19.72
C HIS A 56 -7.97 -0.39 -19.84
N ALA A 57 -7.23 -1.30 -19.21
CA ALA A 57 -5.76 -1.33 -19.16
C ALA A 57 -5.10 -0.12 -18.46
N THR A 58 -5.89 0.75 -17.84
CA THR A 58 -5.38 1.89 -17.06
C THR A 58 -5.39 1.52 -15.57
N VAL A 59 -4.28 1.78 -14.88
CA VAL A 59 -4.22 1.62 -13.42
C VAL A 59 -4.95 2.80 -12.78
N VAL A 60 -6.04 2.50 -12.08
CA VAL A 60 -6.92 3.50 -11.43
C VAL A 60 -6.78 3.53 -9.92
N ALA A 61 -6.17 2.50 -9.32
CA ALA A 61 -5.83 2.46 -7.91
C ALA A 61 -4.64 1.54 -7.69
N SER A 62 -3.91 1.77 -6.61
CA SER A 62 -2.75 0.96 -6.25
C SER A 62 -2.57 0.90 -4.74
N ALA A 63 -2.01 -0.21 -4.26
CA ALA A 63 -1.59 -0.39 -2.88
C ALA A 63 -0.32 -1.22 -2.86
N THR A 64 0.54 -0.98 -1.87
CA THR A 64 1.77 -1.74 -1.67
C THR A 64 1.71 -2.42 -0.31
N LEU A 65 1.99 -3.72 -0.27
CA LEU A 65 2.18 -4.48 0.96
C LEU A 65 3.68 -4.73 1.14
N VAL A 66 4.24 -4.18 2.22
CA VAL A 66 5.63 -4.42 2.61
C VAL A 66 5.62 -5.39 3.79
N ARG A 67 6.04 -6.64 3.55
CA ARG A 67 6.19 -7.63 4.62
C ARG A 67 7.49 -7.36 5.39
N ASP A 68 7.46 -7.58 6.71
CA ASP A 68 8.67 -7.41 7.52
C ASP A 68 9.80 -8.31 6.98
N GLY A 69 10.92 -7.71 6.72
CA GLY A 69 12.05 -8.38 6.08
C GLY A 69 13.36 -7.65 6.34
N LEU A 70 14.27 -7.71 5.40
CA LEU A 70 15.65 -7.19 5.53
C LEU A 70 15.70 -5.72 6.00
N LEU A 71 14.81 -4.87 5.49
CA LEU A 71 14.75 -3.46 5.86
C LEU A 71 13.70 -3.14 6.92
N GLY A 72 13.00 -4.16 7.45
CA GLY A 72 11.83 -3.94 8.29
C GLY A 72 10.65 -3.42 7.48
N ILE A 73 9.87 -2.52 8.08
CA ILE A 73 8.72 -1.87 7.43
C ILE A 73 8.83 -0.34 7.51
N PRO A 74 8.19 0.40 6.61
CA PRO A 74 8.29 1.88 6.59
C PRO A 74 7.89 2.57 7.90
N ALA A 75 6.87 2.07 8.59
CA ALA A 75 6.40 2.64 9.86
C ALA A 75 7.46 2.59 10.97
N GLU A 76 8.47 1.73 10.84
CA GLU A 76 9.53 1.58 11.85
C GLU A 76 10.34 2.86 12.04
N ALA A 77 10.44 3.71 11.01
CA ALA A 77 11.11 5.00 11.12
C ALA A 77 10.46 5.91 12.17
N THR A 78 9.15 5.81 12.36
CA THR A 78 8.38 6.63 13.30
C THR A 78 8.02 5.86 14.58
N TYR A 79 7.68 4.58 14.45
CA TYR A 79 7.15 3.72 15.54
C TYR A 79 8.12 2.59 15.90
N GLN A 80 9.40 2.91 16.01
CA GLN A 80 10.47 1.95 16.20
C GLN A 80 10.26 1.03 17.42
N ARG A 81 9.81 1.60 18.55
CA ARG A 81 9.59 0.85 19.80
C ARG A 81 8.45 -0.16 19.63
N GLU A 82 7.33 0.30 19.10
CA GLU A 82 6.13 -0.51 18.91
C GLU A 82 6.40 -1.67 17.94
N ILE A 83 7.10 -1.39 16.85
CA ILE A 83 7.46 -2.42 15.86
C ILE A 83 8.44 -3.44 16.44
N ARG A 84 9.43 -3.00 17.20
CA ARG A 84 10.36 -3.90 17.90
C ARG A 84 9.64 -4.80 18.89
N ASP A 85 8.63 -4.27 19.61
CA ASP A 85 7.83 -5.05 20.54
C ASP A 85 7.06 -6.17 19.83
N HIS A 86 6.40 -5.86 18.72
CA HIS A 86 5.72 -6.87 17.89
C HIS A 86 6.69 -7.91 17.37
N ARG A 87 7.86 -7.49 16.89
CA ARG A 87 8.90 -8.42 16.39
C ARG A 87 9.43 -9.32 17.52
N SER A 88 9.60 -8.79 18.72
CA SER A 88 10.07 -9.56 19.88
C SER A 88 9.07 -10.64 20.32
N LYS A 89 7.78 -10.42 20.07
CA LYS A 89 6.70 -11.38 20.29
C LYS A 89 6.56 -12.40 19.18
N LYS A 90 7.50 -12.41 18.23
CA LYS A 90 7.52 -13.31 17.06
C LYS A 90 6.26 -13.20 16.20
N ARG A 91 5.64 -12.02 16.15
CA ARG A 91 4.53 -11.74 15.25
C ARG A 91 5.03 -11.62 13.84
N VAL A 92 4.28 -12.20 12.91
CA VAL A 92 4.51 -12.04 11.46
C VAL A 92 3.62 -10.90 10.98
N PHE A 93 4.23 -9.85 10.43
CA PHE A 93 3.51 -8.63 10.12
C PHE A 93 4.02 -7.97 8.84
N GLY A 94 3.24 -7.01 8.36
CA GLY A 94 3.58 -6.15 7.24
C GLY A 94 2.87 -4.81 7.35
N GLU A 95 3.09 -3.96 6.37
CA GLU A 95 2.48 -2.63 6.29
C GLU A 95 1.88 -2.42 4.92
N ILE A 96 0.64 -1.92 4.89
CA ILE A 96 0.02 -1.40 3.67
C ILE A 96 0.41 0.07 3.55
N THR A 97 1.06 0.40 2.46
CA THR A 97 1.51 1.77 2.15
C THR A 97 1.19 2.12 0.70
N CYS A 98 1.38 3.37 0.33
CA CYS A 98 1.14 3.83 -1.04
C CYS A 98 -0.26 3.47 -1.54
N LEU A 99 -1.26 3.56 -0.67
CA LEU A 99 -2.66 3.29 -1.00
C LEU A 99 -3.27 4.53 -1.62
N VAL A 100 -3.51 4.49 -2.92
CA VAL A 100 -3.96 5.63 -3.71
C VAL A 100 -5.03 5.24 -4.71
N MET A 101 -5.86 6.24 -5.06
CA MET A 101 -6.82 6.15 -6.17
C MET A 101 -6.63 7.31 -7.12
N LYS A 102 -6.88 7.08 -8.39
CA LYS A 102 -7.03 8.14 -9.38
C LYS A 102 -8.18 9.06 -8.95
N GLY A 103 -7.92 10.38 -8.92
CA GLY A 103 -8.87 11.34 -8.36
C GLY A 103 -8.75 11.57 -6.85
N GLY A 104 -7.82 10.89 -6.17
CA GLY A 104 -7.56 11.06 -4.74
C GLY A 104 -8.77 10.72 -3.89
N GLU A 105 -9.08 11.57 -2.88
CA GLU A 105 -10.21 11.36 -1.96
C GLU A 105 -11.58 11.39 -2.63
N GLN A 106 -11.67 11.93 -3.85
CA GLN A 106 -12.91 11.97 -4.63
C GLN A 106 -13.09 10.74 -5.50
N GLY A 107 -12.18 9.77 -5.41
CA GLY A 107 -12.28 8.51 -6.11
C GLY A 107 -13.42 7.64 -5.61
N GLU A 108 -13.66 6.54 -6.33
CA GLU A 108 -14.77 5.62 -6.06
C GLU A 108 -14.50 4.79 -4.80
N LEU A 109 -15.35 4.93 -3.79
CA LEU A 109 -15.22 4.24 -2.51
C LEU A 109 -15.24 2.70 -2.67
N ASN A 110 -16.13 2.18 -3.52
CA ASN A 110 -16.23 0.73 -3.73
C ASN A 110 -14.95 0.15 -4.33
N LEU A 111 -14.32 0.86 -5.23
CA LEU A 111 -13.02 0.48 -5.80
C LEU A 111 -11.95 0.40 -4.71
N PHE A 112 -11.87 1.42 -3.89
CA PHE A 112 -10.93 1.49 -2.77
C PHE A 112 -11.12 0.32 -1.81
N LEU A 113 -12.36 0.05 -1.42
CA LEU A 113 -12.68 -1.06 -0.52
C LEU A 113 -12.36 -2.42 -1.14
N SER A 114 -12.62 -2.60 -2.43
CA SER A 114 -12.31 -3.83 -3.14
C SER A 114 -10.81 -4.10 -3.17
N LEU A 115 -10.02 -3.07 -3.46
CA LEU A 115 -8.56 -3.19 -3.47
C LEU A 115 -8.02 -3.49 -2.06
N LEU A 116 -8.47 -2.75 -1.06
CA LEU A 116 -8.04 -2.94 0.33
C LEU A 116 -8.39 -4.34 0.83
N ARG A 117 -9.59 -4.82 0.52
CA ARG A 117 -10.02 -6.18 0.87
C ARG A 117 -9.10 -7.23 0.25
N LEU A 118 -8.74 -7.07 -1.02
CA LEU A 118 -7.81 -7.98 -1.69
C LEU A 118 -6.46 -8.03 -0.97
N VAL A 119 -5.89 -6.89 -0.64
CA VAL A 119 -4.59 -6.82 0.04
C VAL A 119 -4.65 -7.48 1.42
N VAL A 120 -5.69 -7.23 2.19
CA VAL A 120 -5.87 -7.82 3.53
C VAL A 120 -6.05 -9.34 3.43
N GLN A 121 -6.84 -9.82 2.48
CA GLN A 121 -7.02 -11.26 2.26
C GLN A 121 -5.73 -11.94 1.82
N TYR A 122 -4.99 -11.32 0.92
CA TYR A 122 -3.67 -11.81 0.50
C TYR A 122 -2.70 -11.88 1.68
N ALA A 123 -2.62 -10.82 2.48
CA ALA A 123 -1.77 -10.78 3.66
C ALA A 123 -2.10 -11.92 4.63
N ARG A 124 -3.38 -12.17 4.88
CA ARG A 124 -3.84 -13.18 5.83
C ARG A 124 -3.71 -14.60 5.30
N TYR A 125 -4.20 -14.86 4.10
CA TYR A 125 -4.37 -16.24 3.60
C TYR A 125 -3.22 -16.72 2.73
N THR A 126 -2.53 -15.84 2.04
CA THR A 126 -1.39 -16.21 1.20
C THR A 126 -0.07 -16.05 1.93
N GLU A 127 0.13 -14.94 2.62
CA GLU A 127 1.39 -14.64 3.33
C GLU A 127 1.33 -14.98 4.82
N HIS A 128 0.17 -15.36 5.34
CA HIS A 128 -0.03 -15.78 6.74
C HIS A 128 0.44 -14.74 7.76
N LEU A 129 0.20 -13.45 7.48
CA LEU A 129 0.53 -12.39 8.42
C LEU A 129 -0.44 -12.39 9.60
N ASP A 130 0.08 -12.22 10.81
CA ASP A 130 -0.71 -12.05 12.03
C ASP A 130 -1.31 -10.66 12.12
N GLU A 131 -0.58 -9.64 11.64
CA GLU A 131 -0.95 -8.24 11.76
C GLU A 131 -0.55 -7.47 10.50
N VAL A 132 -1.32 -6.44 10.19
CA VAL A 132 -1.02 -5.49 9.14
C VAL A 132 -1.15 -4.08 9.71
N PHE A 133 -0.10 -3.28 9.53
CA PHE A 133 -0.08 -1.88 9.92
C PHE A 133 -0.51 -1.01 8.74
N LEU A 134 -1.23 0.05 9.05
CA LEU A 134 -1.63 1.06 8.08
C LEU A 134 -1.48 2.44 8.70
N ALA A 135 -0.61 3.26 8.13
CA ALA A 135 -0.49 4.65 8.52
C ALA A 135 -1.61 5.46 7.84
N ALA A 136 -2.42 6.14 8.63
CA ALA A 136 -3.53 6.93 8.15
C ALA A 136 -3.50 8.34 8.75
N HIS A 137 -3.97 9.32 7.98
CA HIS A 137 -4.21 10.65 8.52
C HIS A 137 -5.27 10.57 9.63
N PRO A 138 -5.11 11.29 10.77
CA PRO A 138 -6.05 11.20 11.90
C PRO A 138 -7.53 11.34 11.51
N ARG A 139 -7.85 12.18 10.53
CA ARG A 139 -9.22 12.35 10.02
C ARG A 139 -9.82 11.08 9.38
N HIS A 140 -8.99 10.12 8.97
CA HIS A 140 -9.43 8.88 8.33
C HIS A 140 -9.48 7.68 9.29
N ILE A 141 -9.05 7.82 10.53
CA ILE A 141 -8.98 6.72 11.50
C ILE A 141 -10.36 6.08 11.71
N SER A 142 -11.40 6.89 11.91
CA SER A 142 -12.76 6.38 12.11
C SER A 142 -13.26 5.56 10.92
N PHE A 143 -12.92 5.98 9.71
CA PHE A 143 -13.24 5.25 8.49
C PHE A 143 -12.59 3.87 8.48
N TYR A 144 -11.29 3.79 8.74
CA TYR A 144 -10.57 2.51 8.76
C TYR A 144 -11.06 1.60 9.87
N GLN A 145 -11.39 2.13 11.04
CA GLN A 145 -11.95 1.35 12.14
C GLN A 145 -13.28 0.71 11.76
N ARG A 146 -14.15 1.43 11.03
CA ARG A 146 -15.43 0.88 10.57
C ARG A 146 -15.28 -0.18 9.49
N VAL A 147 -14.29 -0.03 8.63
CA VAL A 147 -14.08 -0.90 7.46
C VAL A 147 -13.31 -2.16 7.81
N LEU A 148 -12.32 -2.04 8.68
CA LEU A 148 -11.38 -3.14 8.98
C LEU A 148 -11.65 -3.80 10.35
N GLY A 149 -12.44 -3.18 11.19
CA GLY A 149 -12.77 -3.70 12.53
C GLY A 149 -11.81 -3.26 13.60
#